data_4e5cb717a9e0fcc64dd2d25e429b4a20
#
_entry.id   4e5cb717a9e0fcc64dd2d25e429b4a20
#
_cell.length_a   1.000
_cell.length_b   1.000
_cell.length_c   1.000
_cell.angle_alpha   90.00
_cell.angle_beta   90.00
_cell.angle_gamma   90.00
#
_symmetry.space_group_name_H-M   'P 1'
#
loop_
_entity.id
_entity.type
_entity.pdbx_description
1 polymer ?
#
loop_
_entity_poly.entity_id
_entity_poly.type
_entity_poly.pdbx_seq_one_letter_code
_entity_poly.pdbx_strand_id
1 'polypeptide(L)'
;YYPLDEGWPGRASVVHASPDVSFAWDFPYDDYFTYKGGLGGNTDGEPFQYMREIRQHGQDVSLTLTIDPHVTDEHLIAIANDLRPFGRVFLRINHEATGNWFSFNKRCTYQEVADFFVRASRVIKEHAPNVQTIICIGGIEDLSKEEMEKEAEFAQTIPAADIWSVDKYMALHWGWPYDVAEHGGDTHSRGTVADTYEKTKRSFERFRYLNGGTPKPMTMAEFNADGDVTGPYEQADMVREFCDKLEQEQADWFSAFTFYQFRDRGRLGLEIEDPNNSEVGIAQPVLDTYKEIIHRDWFRPQMEKQEGEVQLPVTLRWTNSEDAEGLAMPLHFEKNPTFCEAVFEEDSNLMLELNGRWFYKAPGTKTVDMMAAFFEKPLDGPADMTLKIFAPTATGEN
;
A
#
# COMPACT_ATOMS: atom_id res chain seq x y z
N TYR A 1 -9.40 3.27 6.43
CA TYR A 1 -9.27 1.88 6.85
C TYR A 1 -10.66 1.24 6.95
N TYR A 2 -10.92 0.22 6.19
CA TYR A 2 -12.15 -0.53 6.21
C TYR A 2 -11.86 -2.00 6.47
N PRO A 3 -12.41 -2.60 7.53
CA PRO A 3 -12.32 -4.04 7.69
C PRO A 3 -13.10 -4.68 6.54
N LEU A 4 -12.36 -5.12 5.54
CA LEU A 4 -12.92 -5.79 4.40
C LEU A 4 -13.40 -7.16 4.84
N ASP A 5 -14.49 -7.61 4.21
CA ASP A 5 -15.13 -8.89 4.50
C ASP A 5 -14.11 -10.02 4.59
N GLU A 6 -14.41 -11.03 5.40
CA GLU A 6 -13.63 -12.26 5.45
C GLU A 6 -13.38 -12.80 4.04
N GLY A 7 -12.10 -13.01 3.73
CA GLY A 7 -11.69 -13.47 2.40
C GLY A 7 -11.38 -12.38 1.38
N TRP A 8 -11.29 -11.11 1.82
CA TRP A 8 -10.82 -10.03 0.97
C TRP A 8 -9.43 -10.33 0.37
N PRO A 9 -9.30 -10.28 -0.97
CA PRO A 9 -8.04 -10.61 -1.64
C PRO A 9 -7.01 -9.47 -1.61
N GLY A 10 -7.42 -8.26 -1.29
CA GLY A 10 -6.52 -7.10 -1.21
C GLY A 10 -5.50 -7.26 -0.10
N ARG A 11 -4.24 -6.95 -0.37
CA ARG A 11 -3.12 -7.20 0.53
C ARG A 11 -2.57 -5.94 1.17
N ALA A 12 -3.05 -4.76 0.78
CA ALA A 12 -2.56 -3.51 1.32
C ALA A 12 -3.67 -2.49 1.59
N SER A 13 -3.51 -1.72 2.64
CA SER A 13 -4.28 -0.52 2.92
C SER A 13 -3.36 0.69 2.98
N VAL A 14 -3.86 1.85 2.56
CA VAL A 14 -3.07 3.08 2.49
C VAL A 14 -3.22 3.89 3.77
N VAL A 15 -2.10 4.36 4.28
CA VAL A 15 -2.04 5.34 5.37
C VAL A 15 -1.26 6.55 4.88
N HIS A 16 -1.86 7.72 5.00
CA HIS A 16 -1.20 8.99 4.72
C HIS A 16 -0.67 9.59 6.01
N ALA A 17 0.59 9.92 6.02
CA ALA A 17 1.22 10.54 7.19
C ALA A 17 2.31 11.54 6.78
N SER A 18 2.58 12.46 7.66
CA SER A 18 3.63 13.46 7.48
C SER A 18 4.46 13.57 8.77
N PRO A 19 5.80 13.50 8.69
CA PRO A 19 6.65 13.66 9.86
C PRO A 19 6.49 15.05 10.51
N ASP A 20 6.41 15.10 11.83
CA ASP A 20 6.33 16.35 12.60
C ASP A 20 7.53 17.30 12.35
N VAL A 21 8.65 16.72 11.96
CA VAL A 21 9.88 17.47 11.69
C VAL A 21 9.86 18.25 10.39
N SER A 22 8.86 18.04 9.56
CA SER A 22 8.95 18.49 8.18
C SER A 22 8.53 19.92 7.96
N PHE A 23 7.46 20.41 8.56
CA PHE A 23 7.05 21.81 8.37
C PHE A 23 5.55 22.04 8.50
N ALA A 24 5.17 23.33 8.54
CA ALA A 24 3.76 23.71 8.42
C ALA A 24 3.23 23.27 7.04
N TRP A 25 2.21 22.46 7.08
CA TRP A 25 1.52 21.97 5.92
C TRP A 25 0.68 23.10 5.32
N ASP A 26 0.86 23.40 4.04
CA ASP A 26 0.12 24.49 3.38
C ASP A 26 -1.31 24.08 2.98
N PHE A 27 -1.59 22.80 3.02
CA PHE A 27 -2.88 22.25 2.67
C PHE A 27 -3.49 21.55 3.88
N PRO A 28 -4.65 21.99 4.38
CA PRO A 28 -5.37 21.31 5.45
C PRO A 28 -6.12 20.09 4.88
N TYR A 29 -5.39 19.04 4.55
CA TYR A 29 -6.02 17.75 4.31
C TYR A 29 -6.33 17.12 5.65
N ASP A 30 -7.60 16.97 5.95
CA ASP A 30 -8.09 16.34 7.18
C ASP A 30 -7.67 14.86 7.31
N ASP A 31 -7.17 14.28 6.23
CA ASP A 31 -6.80 12.84 6.11
C ASP A 31 -5.35 12.55 6.45
N TYR A 32 -4.54 13.57 6.71
CA TYR A 32 -3.12 13.38 7.00
C TYR A 32 -2.88 13.29 8.51
N PHE A 33 -2.35 12.15 8.90
CA PHE A 33 -1.89 11.95 10.27
C PHE A 33 -0.48 12.48 10.44
N THR A 34 -0.19 13.07 11.59
CA THR A 34 1.18 13.39 11.96
C THR A 34 1.97 12.10 12.18
N TYR A 35 3.11 11.96 11.51
CA TYR A 35 4.01 10.84 11.75
C TYR A 35 4.74 11.03 13.07
N LYS A 36 4.35 10.27 14.10
CA LYS A 36 4.89 10.40 15.46
C LYS A 36 6.21 9.69 15.67
N GLY A 37 6.65 8.86 14.73
CA GLY A 37 7.94 8.18 14.75
C GLY A 37 9.10 9.07 14.30
N GLY A 38 10.14 8.43 13.81
CA GLY A 38 11.36 9.07 13.37
C GLY A 38 12.33 9.37 14.51
N LEU A 39 13.27 10.25 14.26
CA LEU A 39 14.35 10.57 15.20
C LEU A 39 13.81 11.23 16.48
N GLY A 40 13.94 10.50 17.61
CA GLY A 40 13.39 10.94 18.90
C GLY A 40 11.87 10.79 19.04
N GLY A 41 11.23 10.16 18.05
CA GLY A 41 9.80 9.89 18.02
C GLY A 41 9.39 8.64 18.80
N ASN A 42 8.13 8.26 18.62
CA ASN A 42 7.49 7.15 19.31
C ASN A 42 6.49 6.48 18.37
N THR A 43 6.45 5.16 18.39
CA THR A 43 5.60 4.32 17.54
C THR A 43 4.36 3.78 18.24
N ASP A 44 3.97 4.32 19.40
CA ASP A 44 2.81 3.86 20.15
C ASP A 44 1.48 4.43 19.62
N GLY A 45 1.51 5.58 18.98
CA GLY A 45 0.35 6.29 18.46
C GLY A 45 0.14 6.16 16.95
N GLU A 46 -0.56 7.14 16.40
CA GLU A 46 -0.77 7.28 14.95
C GLU A 46 0.55 7.61 14.21
N PRO A 47 0.75 7.10 12.99
CA PRO A 47 -0.10 6.19 12.22
C PRO A 47 0.12 4.71 12.55
N PHE A 48 1.04 4.38 13.44
CA PHE A 48 1.48 3.01 13.72
C PHE A 48 0.37 2.13 14.31
N GLN A 49 -0.56 2.72 15.04
CA GLN A 49 -1.74 2.02 15.51
C GLN A 49 -2.54 1.45 14.34
N TYR A 50 -2.83 2.26 13.31
CA TYR A 50 -3.55 1.82 12.11
C TYR A 50 -2.74 0.81 11.29
N MET A 51 -1.41 0.99 11.21
CA MET A 51 -0.54 0.02 10.54
C MET A 51 -0.58 -1.35 11.23
N ARG A 52 -0.63 -1.39 12.56
CA ARG A 52 -0.80 -2.65 13.31
C ARG A 52 -2.16 -3.29 13.03
N GLU A 53 -3.22 -2.51 12.99
CA GLU A 53 -4.57 -3.00 12.66
C GLU A 53 -4.63 -3.58 11.25
N ILE A 54 -4.04 -2.89 10.25
CA ILE A 54 -3.90 -3.39 8.88
C ILE A 54 -3.20 -4.76 8.88
N ARG A 55 -2.08 -4.88 9.60
CA ARG A 55 -1.36 -6.15 9.69
C ARG A 55 -2.15 -7.24 10.40
N GLN A 56 -2.92 -6.90 11.42
CA GLN A 56 -3.80 -7.87 12.12
C GLN A 56 -4.88 -8.45 11.21
N HIS A 57 -5.29 -7.71 10.18
CA HIS A 57 -6.24 -8.19 9.17
C HIS A 57 -5.55 -8.92 7.99
N GLY A 58 -4.26 -9.23 8.10
CA GLY A 58 -3.51 -9.93 7.05
C GLY A 58 -3.23 -9.11 5.80
N GLN A 59 -3.31 -7.78 5.89
CA GLN A 59 -3.03 -6.87 4.79
C GLN A 59 -1.62 -6.27 4.89
N ASP A 60 -1.03 -5.95 3.76
CA ASP A 60 0.20 -5.17 3.70
C ASP A 60 -0.09 -3.68 3.91
N VAL A 61 0.89 -2.97 4.44
CA VAL A 61 0.77 -1.52 4.64
C VAL A 61 1.25 -0.79 3.39
N SER A 62 0.40 0.10 2.86
CA SER A 62 0.83 1.13 1.93
C SER A 62 0.84 2.47 2.66
N LEU A 63 2.02 3.02 2.87
CA LEU A 63 2.24 4.26 3.62
C LEU A 63 2.69 5.36 2.67
N THR A 64 2.01 6.51 2.73
CA THR A 64 2.46 7.72 2.05
C THR A 64 3.08 8.66 3.08
N LEU A 65 4.33 9.03 2.87
CA LEU A 65 5.04 10.01 3.70
C LEU A 65 5.41 11.23 2.89
N THR A 66 5.00 12.38 3.37
CA THR A 66 5.47 13.69 2.89
C THR A 66 6.64 14.13 3.76
N ILE A 67 7.83 14.14 3.19
CA ILE A 67 9.09 14.36 3.91
C ILE A 67 9.78 15.57 3.33
N ASP A 68 10.33 16.44 4.20
CA ASP A 68 11.17 17.56 3.77
C ASP A 68 12.45 17.03 3.09
N PRO A 69 12.75 17.41 1.85
CA PRO A 69 13.96 16.99 1.15
C PRO A 69 15.29 17.30 1.87
N HIS A 70 15.28 18.23 2.82
CA HIS A 70 16.46 18.64 3.57
C HIS A 70 16.73 17.80 4.84
N VAL A 71 15.87 16.81 5.17
CA VAL A 71 16.13 15.93 6.33
C VAL A 71 17.44 15.17 6.17
N THR A 72 18.09 14.87 7.29
CA THR A 72 19.36 14.13 7.30
C THR A 72 19.13 12.63 7.11
N ASP A 73 20.18 11.88 6.81
CA ASP A 73 20.12 10.41 6.74
C ASP A 73 19.73 9.80 8.09
N GLU A 74 20.07 10.44 9.21
CA GLU A 74 19.64 9.96 10.53
C GLU A 74 18.12 9.92 10.68
N HIS A 75 17.40 10.91 10.14
CA HIS A 75 15.92 10.88 10.12
C HIS A 75 15.39 9.75 9.23
N LEU A 76 16.01 9.52 8.07
CA LEU A 76 15.61 8.45 7.15
C LEU A 76 15.87 7.06 7.76
N ILE A 77 16.99 6.89 8.47
CA ILE A 77 17.31 5.66 9.21
C ILE A 77 16.30 5.42 10.34
N ALA A 78 15.93 6.48 11.07
CA ALA A 78 14.92 6.35 12.11
C ALA A 78 13.57 5.91 11.54
N ILE A 79 13.12 6.52 10.43
CA ILE A 79 11.90 6.10 9.71
C ILE A 79 12.02 4.64 9.25
N ALA A 80 13.15 4.23 8.67
CA ALA A 80 13.37 2.87 8.25
C ALA A 80 13.25 1.88 9.43
N ASN A 81 13.83 2.20 10.58
CA ASN A 81 13.73 1.37 11.78
C ASN A 81 12.28 1.27 12.29
N ASP A 82 11.50 2.35 12.21
CA ASP A 82 10.08 2.33 12.58
C ASP A 82 9.27 1.39 11.66
N LEU A 83 9.62 1.32 10.38
CA LEU A 83 8.88 0.54 9.38
C LEU A 83 9.24 -0.95 9.35
N ARG A 84 10.42 -1.33 9.86
CA ARG A 84 10.86 -2.73 9.91
C ARG A 84 9.84 -3.68 10.56
N PRO A 85 9.13 -3.31 11.64
CA PRO A 85 8.17 -4.18 12.32
C PRO A 85 6.92 -4.56 11.52
N PHE A 86 6.65 -3.94 10.39
CA PHE A 86 5.35 -4.03 9.73
C PHE A 86 5.28 -5.00 8.53
N GLY A 87 6.25 -5.90 8.39
CA GLY A 87 6.28 -6.81 7.26
C GLY A 87 6.52 -6.05 5.96
N ARG A 88 5.90 -6.48 4.86
CA ARG A 88 6.02 -5.77 3.60
C ARG A 88 5.31 -4.43 3.69
N VAL A 89 6.08 -3.35 3.48
CA VAL A 89 5.57 -1.98 3.46
C VAL A 89 5.81 -1.39 2.07
N PHE A 90 4.76 -0.84 1.48
CA PHE A 90 4.82 -0.04 0.27
C PHE A 90 4.90 1.43 0.67
N LEU A 91 6.08 2.04 0.49
CA LEU A 91 6.33 3.42 0.92
C LEU A 91 6.32 4.37 -0.25
N ARG A 92 5.27 5.19 -0.36
CA ARG A 92 5.16 6.28 -1.31
C ARG A 92 5.77 7.55 -0.71
N ILE A 93 6.93 7.96 -1.22
CA ILE A 93 7.68 9.12 -0.73
C ILE A 93 7.31 10.34 -1.57
N ASN A 94 6.82 11.39 -0.91
CA ASN A 94 6.49 12.66 -1.55
C ASN A 94 5.62 12.46 -2.79
N HIS A 95 4.40 11.96 -2.58
CA HIS A 95 3.44 11.63 -3.63
C HIS A 95 3.18 12.83 -4.55
N GLU A 96 2.84 12.56 -5.80
CA GLU A 96 2.66 13.55 -6.85
C GLU A 96 3.84 14.54 -6.93
N ALA A 97 5.06 13.99 -6.89
CA ALA A 97 6.28 14.75 -6.71
C ALA A 97 6.56 15.80 -7.82
N THR A 98 5.89 15.70 -8.96
CA THR A 98 5.92 16.70 -10.05
C THR A 98 4.84 17.78 -9.92
N GLY A 99 3.95 17.68 -8.94
CA GLY A 99 2.95 18.70 -8.63
C GLY A 99 3.52 19.92 -7.92
N ASN A 100 2.94 21.08 -8.14
CA ASN A 100 3.40 22.33 -7.53
C ASN A 100 2.55 22.81 -6.34
N TRP A 101 1.62 21.97 -5.89
CA TRP A 101 0.70 22.27 -4.79
C TRP A 101 1.25 21.92 -3.42
N PHE A 102 2.17 20.97 -3.32
CA PHE A 102 2.78 20.59 -2.05
C PHE A 102 3.86 21.55 -1.59
N SER A 103 4.01 21.70 -0.28
CA SER A 103 4.95 22.62 0.32
C SER A 103 6.41 22.27 0.02
N PHE A 104 6.76 21.00 -0.16
CA PHE A 104 8.10 20.59 -0.54
C PHE A 104 8.47 21.09 -1.96
N ASN A 105 7.54 21.07 -2.91
CA ASN A 105 7.75 21.61 -4.26
C ASN A 105 7.74 23.15 -4.31
N LYS A 106 7.18 23.81 -3.31
CA LYS A 106 7.27 25.27 -3.20
C LYS A 106 8.59 25.77 -2.62
N ARG A 107 9.35 24.91 -1.94
CA ARG A 107 10.61 25.23 -1.26
C ARG A 107 11.83 24.61 -1.88
N CYS A 108 11.66 23.59 -2.70
CA CYS A 108 12.70 22.87 -3.39
C CYS A 108 12.43 22.89 -4.90
N THR A 109 13.50 22.84 -5.67
CA THR A 109 13.40 22.56 -7.11
C THR A 109 12.98 21.11 -7.35
N TYR A 110 12.43 20.80 -8.51
CA TYR A 110 12.11 19.42 -8.89
C TYR A 110 13.33 18.51 -8.86
N GLN A 111 14.50 19.03 -9.23
CA GLN A 111 15.77 18.29 -9.14
C GLN A 111 16.11 17.92 -7.69
N GLU A 112 15.98 18.85 -6.74
CA GLU A 112 16.21 18.56 -5.32
C GLU A 112 15.24 17.52 -4.77
N VAL A 113 13.98 17.56 -5.18
CA VAL A 113 12.97 16.55 -4.81
C VAL A 113 13.31 15.18 -5.41
N ALA A 114 13.77 15.13 -6.66
CA ALA A 114 14.20 13.90 -7.31
C ALA A 114 15.47 13.32 -6.65
N ASP A 115 16.47 14.16 -6.38
CA ASP A 115 17.70 13.76 -5.68
C ASP A 115 17.38 13.22 -4.28
N PHE A 116 16.45 13.88 -3.59
CA PHE A 116 15.96 13.42 -2.29
C PHE A 116 15.32 12.03 -2.38
N PHE A 117 14.44 11.80 -3.36
CA PHE A 117 13.80 10.47 -3.52
C PHE A 117 14.84 9.36 -3.70
N VAL A 118 15.85 9.58 -4.56
CA VAL A 118 16.92 8.61 -4.79
C VAL A 118 17.69 8.33 -3.51
N ARG A 119 18.05 9.38 -2.76
CA ARG A 119 18.73 9.27 -1.48
C ARG A 119 17.87 8.52 -0.44
N ALA A 120 16.62 8.93 -0.28
CA ALA A 120 15.70 8.35 0.70
C ALA A 120 15.42 6.87 0.39
N SER A 121 15.14 6.52 -0.86
CA SER A 121 14.95 5.14 -1.29
C SER A 121 16.16 4.28 -0.93
N ARG A 122 17.38 4.73 -1.24
CA ARG A 122 18.60 4.00 -0.90
C ARG A 122 18.76 3.81 0.61
N VAL A 123 18.69 4.89 1.38
CA VAL A 123 18.91 4.83 2.84
C VAL A 123 17.86 3.97 3.53
N ILE A 124 16.60 4.13 3.17
CA ILE A 124 15.51 3.34 3.78
C ILE A 124 15.69 1.85 3.46
N LYS A 125 16.00 1.50 2.22
CA LYS A 125 16.18 0.08 1.83
C LYS A 125 17.40 -0.57 2.47
N GLU A 126 18.49 0.17 2.68
CA GLU A 126 19.68 -0.30 3.41
C GLU A 126 19.33 -0.68 4.85
N HIS A 127 18.42 0.03 5.50
CA HIS A 127 18.05 -0.15 6.90
C HIS A 127 16.73 -0.92 7.13
N ALA A 128 15.86 -0.97 6.13
CA ALA A 128 14.56 -1.65 6.16
C ALA A 128 14.31 -2.39 4.82
N PRO A 129 14.93 -3.57 4.59
CA PRO A 129 14.83 -4.30 3.32
C PRO A 129 13.42 -4.83 3.04
N ASN A 130 12.51 -4.80 4.01
CA ASN A 130 11.09 -5.10 3.86
C ASN A 130 10.28 -3.95 3.22
N VAL A 131 10.87 -2.76 3.06
CA VAL A 131 10.21 -1.61 2.47
C VAL A 131 10.43 -1.59 0.96
N GLN A 132 9.33 -1.46 0.21
CA GLN A 132 9.33 -1.25 -1.24
C GLN A 132 8.99 0.22 -1.50
N THR A 133 9.88 0.96 -2.16
CA THR A 133 9.67 2.39 -2.40
C THR A 133 8.88 2.64 -3.67
N ILE A 134 7.92 3.55 -3.58
CA ILE A 134 7.06 3.97 -4.70
C ILE A 134 7.42 5.39 -5.09
N ILE A 135 7.77 5.58 -6.36
CA ILE A 135 7.77 6.91 -6.97
C ILE A 135 6.41 7.19 -7.59
N CYS A 136 5.79 8.29 -7.22
CA CYS A 136 4.55 8.75 -7.81
C CYS A 136 4.77 10.10 -8.50
N ILE A 137 4.72 10.08 -9.82
CA ILE A 137 4.84 11.26 -10.68
C ILE A 137 3.77 11.23 -11.76
N GLY A 138 3.32 12.39 -12.19
CA GLY A 138 2.29 12.51 -13.21
C GLY A 138 2.79 13.24 -14.45
N GLY A 139 1.94 13.30 -15.48
CA GLY A 139 2.13 14.21 -16.61
C GLY A 139 3.18 13.81 -17.65
N ILE A 140 3.53 12.55 -17.77
CA ILE A 140 4.55 12.09 -18.74
C ILE A 140 3.93 11.73 -20.10
N GLU A 141 2.65 11.53 -20.16
CA GLU A 141 1.94 11.02 -21.33
C GLU A 141 1.72 12.02 -22.45
N ASP A 142 1.69 13.32 -22.16
CA ASP A 142 1.49 14.39 -23.14
C ASP A 142 2.54 15.49 -22.89
N LEU A 143 3.74 15.27 -23.36
CA LEU A 143 4.90 16.09 -23.03
C LEU A 143 4.84 17.48 -23.67
N SER A 144 4.35 18.46 -22.92
CA SER A 144 4.69 19.86 -23.13
C SER A 144 6.18 20.09 -22.89
N LYS A 145 6.71 21.23 -23.28
CA LYS A 145 8.11 21.56 -23.01
C LYS A 145 8.43 21.51 -21.51
N GLU A 146 7.52 22.02 -20.69
CA GLU A 146 7.65 22.04 -19.22
C GLU A 146 7.67 20.62 -18.63
N GLU A 147 6.82 19.73 -19.15
CA GLU A 147 6.77 18.33 -18.71
C GLU A 147 8.03 17.56 -19.13
N MET A 148 8.60 17.84 -20.30
CA MET A 148 9.88 17.26 -20.70
C MET A 148 11.03 17.71 -19.80
N GLU A 149 11.03 18.95 -19.33
CA GLU A 149 12.01 19.47 -18.37
C GLU A 149 11.86 18.75 -17.02
N LYS A 150 10.64 18.61 -16.51
CA LYS A 150 10.36 17.83 -15.29
C LYS A 150 10.73 16.36 -15.44
N GLU A 151 10.42 15.74 -16.57
CA GLU A 151 10.82 14.36 -16.85
C GLU A 151 12.33 14.17 -16.76
N ALA A 152 13.11 15.09 -17.32
CA ALA A 152 14.55 15.01 -17.27
C ALA A 152 15.09 15.05 -15.83
N GLU A 153 14.51 15.88 -14.97
CA GLU A 153 14.88 15.99 -13.55
C GLU A 153 14.50 14.70 -12.77
N PHE A 154 13.35 14.11 -13.04
CA PHE A 154 12.86 12.91 -12.38
C PHE A 154 13.32 11.58 -13.00
N ALA A 155 13.99 11.59 -14.15
CA ALA A 155 14.40 10.37 -14.84
C ALA A 155 15.22 9.42 -13.94
N GLN A 156 16.04 9.97 -13.05
CA GLN A 156 16.86 9.20 -12.12
C GLN A 156 16.06 8.46 -11.03
N THR A 157 14.84 8.89 -10.73
CA THR A 157 13.99 8.25 -9.73
C THR A 157 13.42 6.92 -10.23
N ILE A 158 13.25 6.78 -11.52
CA ILE A 158 12.64 5.60 -12.16
C ILE A 158 13.45 4.33 -11.91
N PRO A 159 14.79 4.27 -12.15
CA PRO A 159 15.57 3.11 -11.77
C PRO A 159 15.74 2.95 -10.24
N ALA A 160 15.65 4.02 -9.45
CA ALA A 160 15.83 3.97 -8.01
C ALA A 160 14.63 3.40 -7.26
N ALA A 161 13.41 3.65 -7.73
CA ALA A 161 12.19 3.13 -7.13
C ALA A 161 12.03 1.62 -7.35
N ASP A 162 11.35 0.94 -6.43
CA ASP A 162 10.93 -0.47 -6.61
C ASP A 162 9.64 -0.57 -7.42
N ILE A 163 8.74 0.39 -7.25
CA ILE A 163 7.42 0.44 -7.87
C ILE A 163 7.23 1.84 -8.49
N TRP A 164 6.66 1.84 -9.68
CA TRP A 164 6.25 3.07 -10.35
C TRP A 164 4.78 3.36 -10.08
N SER A 165 4.43 4.62 -9.99
CA SER A 165 3.04 5.03 -9.79
C SER A 165 2.72 6.32 -10.52
N VAL A 166 1.46 6.40 -10.94
CA VAL A 166 0.79 7.64 -11.33
C VAL A 166 -0.52 7.73 -10.59
N ASP A 167 -0.97 8.93 -10.29
CA ASP A 167 -2.31 9.16 -9.78
C ASP A 167 -3.20 9.60 -10.94
N LYS A 168 -4.25 8.85 -11.21
CA LYS A 168 -5.14 9.07 -12.35
C LYS A 168 -6.59 8.97 -11.94
N TYR A 169 -7.28 10.07 -12.20
CA TYR A 169 -8.72 10.15 -12.01
C TYR A 169 -9.39 10.26 -13.38
N MET A 170 -10.41 9.44 -13.61
CA MET A 170 -11.24 9.53 -14.83
C MET A 170 -12.11 10.78 -14.81
N ALA A 171 -12.50 11.21 -13.62
CA ALA A 171 -13.07 12.51 -13.34
C ALA A 171 -12.59 12.96 -11.98
N LEU A 172 -12.34 14.24 -11.81
CA LEU A 172 -11.89 14.81 -10.54
C LEU A 172 -12.40 16.24 -10.42
N HIS A 173 -12.86 16.56 -9.22
CA HIS A 173 -13.20 17.90 -8.78
C HIS A 173 -12.23 18.31 -7.69
N TRP A 174 -11.52 19.41 -7.88
CA TRP A 174 -10.59 19.92 -6.87
C TRP A 174 -11.13 21.19 -6.23
N GLY A 175 -10.89 21.33 -4.93
CA GLY A 175 -11.34 22.46 -4.12
C GLY A 175 -12.77 22.38 -3.61
N TRP A 176 -13.36 21.20 -3.62
CA TRP A 176 -14.69 20.97 -3.04
C TRP A 176 -14.72 21.29 -1.53
N PRO A 177 -15.78 21.92 -1.01
CA PRO A 177 -16.99 22.41 -1.72
C PRO A 177 -16.91 23.89 -2.12
N TYR A 178 -15.79 24.57 -1.93
CA TYR A 178 -15.73 26.04 -1.92
C TYR A 178 -15.53 26.65 -3.31
N ASP A 179 -14.75 26.03 -4.16
CA ASP A 179 -14.33 26.63 -5.43
C ASP A 179 -15.39 26.60 -6.51
N VAL A 180 -16.37 25.71 -6.46
CA VAL A 180 -17.52 25.75 -7.40
C VAL A 180 -18.29 27.04 -7.26
N ALA A 181 -18.44 27.54 -6.02
CA ALA A 181 -19.10 28.80 -5.75
C ALA A 181 -18.27 30.04 -6.12
N GLU A 182 -16.94 29.93 -6.00
CA GLU A 182 -16.02 31.05 -6.18
C GLU A 182 -15.48 31.15 -7.61
N HIS A 183 -15.29 30.04 -8.33
CA HIS A 183 -14.61 30.00 -9.62
C HIS A 183 -15.50 29.54 -10.79
N GLY A 184 -16.79 29.40 -10.59
CA GLY A 184 -17.76 29.22 -11.69
C GLY A 184 -17.68 27.86 -12.41
N GLY A 185 -17.12 26.84 -11.78
CA GLY A 185 -17.17 25.47 -12.31
C GLY A 185 -15.98 25.02 -13.16
N ASP A 186 -14.93 25.83 -13.28
CA ASP A 186 -13.69 25.45 -14.01
C ASP A 186 -12.71 24.60 -13.17
N THR A 187 -13.16 24.07 -12.04
CA THR A 187 -12.35 23.33 -11.06
C THR A 187 -12.53 21.82 -11.13
N HIS A 188 -12.95 21.31 -12.28
CA HIS A 188 -13.09 19.87 -12.48
C HIS A 188 -12.55 19.43 -13.84
N SER A 189 -12.14 18.19 -13.90
CA SER A 189 -11.78 17.49 -15.13
C SER A 189 -12.68 16.29 -15.32
N ARG A 190 -12.95 15.95 -16.57
CA ARG A 190 -13.62 14.73 -16.95
C ARG A 190 -12.98 14.19 -18.22
N GLY A 191 -12.43 13.00 -18.11
CA GLY A 191 -11.91 12.22 -19.22
C GLY A 191 -12.80 11.01 -19.51
N THR A 192 -12.31 10.13 -20.35
CA THR A 192 -12.93 8.85 -20.62
C THR A 192 -12.12 7.74 -19.98
N VAL A 193 -12.74 6.59 -19.76
CA VAL A 193 -12.06 5.38 -19.29
C VAL A 193 -10.93 5.00 -20.25
N ALA A 194 -11.20 5.05 -21.56
CA ALA A 194 -10.21 4.73 -22.60
C ALA A 194 -8.99 5.66 -22.53
N ASP A 195 -9.19 6.96 -22.38
CA ASP A 195 -8.10 7.93 -22.26
C ASP A 195 -7.24 7.66 -21.03
N THR A 196 -7.88 7.42 -19.88
CA THR A 196 -7.17 7.13 -18.62
C THR A 196 -6.34 5.86 -18.73
N TYR A 197 -6.91 4.80 -19.31
CA TYR A 197 -6.19 3.56 -19.55
C TYR A 197 -4.97 3.76 -20.45
N GLU A 198 -5.15 4.40 -21.62
CA GLU A 198 -4.08 4.63 -22.58
C GLU A 198 -2.99 5.56 -22.03
N LYS A 199 -3.35 6.58 -21.27
CA LYS A 199 -2.39 7.47 -20.59
C LYS A 199 -1.57 6.71 -19.55
N THR A 200 -2.20 5.88 -18.72
CA THR A 200 -1.50 5.06 -17.74
C THR A 200 -0.53 4.07 -18.41
N LYS A 201 -0.97 3.43 -19.50
CA LYS A 201 -0.13 2.50 -20.29
C LYS A 201 1.06 3.22 -20.93
N ARG A 202 0.86 4.41 -21.50
CA ARG A 202 1.97 5.23 -22.03
C ARG A 202 2.96 5.64 -20.94
N SER A 203 2.49 5.98 -19.74
CA SER A 203 3.36 6.26 -18.60
C SER A 203 4.21 5.04 -18.25
N PHE A 204 3.62 3.84 -18.19
CA PHE A 204 4.37 2.61 -17.98
C PHE A 204 5.45 2.37 -19.05
N GLU A 205 5.11 2.49 -20.32
CA GLU A 205 6.07 2.30 -21.41
C GLU A 205 7.20 3.34 -21.35
N ARG A 206 6.90 4.56 -20.97
CA ARG A 206 7.91 5.61 -20.80
C ARG A 206 8.82 5.30 -19.61
N PHE A 207 8.30 4.88 -18.48
CA PHE A 207 9.09 4.47 -17.33
C PHE A 207 9.97 3.26 -17.66
N ARG A 208 9.42 2.27 -18.37
CA ARG A 208 10.20 1.14 -18.85
C ARG A 208 11.36 1.57 -19.75
N TYR A 209 11.13 2.51 -20.66
CA TYR A 209 12.19 3.08 -21.50
C TYR A 209 13.27 3.76 -20.66
N LEU A 210 12.89 4.60 -19.70
CA LEU A 210 13.82 5.29 -18.78
C LEU A 210 14.58 4.31 -17.88
N ASN A 211 14.03 3.14 -17.62
CA ASN A 211 14.68 2.04 -16.87
C ASN A 211 15.46 1.07 -17.76
N GLY A 212 15.91 1.51 -18.93
CA GLY A 212 16.72 0.68 -19.82
C GLY A 212 15.97 -0.53 -20.41
N GLY A 213 14.65 -0.45 -20.52
CA GLY A 213 13.79 -1.51 -21.08
C GLY A 213 13.31 -2.55 -20.07
N THR A 214 13.82 -2.54 -18.85
CA THR A 214 13.41 -3.48 -17.79
C THR A 214 12.15 -2.98 -17.11
N PRO A 215 11.04 -3.74 -17.10
CA PRO A 215 9.81 -3.33 -16.42
C PRO A 215 9.96 -3.45 -14.90
N LYS A 216 9.20 -2.63 -14.18
CA LYS A 216 8.93 -2.76 -12.74
C LYS A 216 7.42 -2.75 -12.52
N PRO A 217 6.93 -3.18 -11.35
CA PRO A 217 5.52 -3.06 -11.02
C PRO A 217 5.02 -1.63 -11.20
N MET A 218 3.85 -1.48 -11.83
CA MET A 218 3.19 -0.20 -12.06
C MET A 218 1.87 -0.14 -11.32
N THR A 219 1.64 0.92 -10.57
CA THR A 219 0.42 1.11 -9.81
C THR A 219 -0.25 2.44 -10.13
N MET A 220 -1.52 2.54 -9.82
CA MET A 220 -2.19 3.82 -9.56
C MET A 220 -2.38 3.93 -8.05
N ALA A 221 -1.56 4.76 -7.40
CA ALA A 221 -1.61 4.93 -5.96
C ALA A 221 -2.85 5.72 -5.52
N GLU A 222 -3.44 6.47 -6.45
CA GLU A 222 -4.76 7.07 -6.32
C GLU A 222 -5.53 6.90 -7.63
N PHE A 223 -6.72 6.32 -7.51
CA PHE A 223 -7.57 6.01 -8.66
C PHE A 223 -9.04 6.20 -8.30
N ASN A 224 -9.78 6.90 -9.14
CA ASN A 224 -11.23 7.02 -9.03
C ASN A 224 -11.83 7.73 -10.26
N ALA A 225 -13.17 7.81 -10.24
CA ALA A 225 -13.99 8.80 -10.96
C ALA A 225 -14.83 9.53 -9.91
N ASP A 226 -14.71 10.86 -9.84
CA ASP A 226 -15.42 11.66 -8.84
C ASP A 226 -16.92 11.70 -9.12
N GLY A 227 -17.71 11.19 -8.19
CA GLY A 227 -19.17 11.16 -8.29
C GLY A 227 -19.84 12.52 -8.20
N ASP A 228 -19.16 13.57 -7.75
CA ASP A 228 -19.68 14.94 -7.81
C ASP A 228 -19.60 15.51 -9.24
N VAL A 229 -18.69 14.98 -10.06
CA VAL A 229 -18.57 15.35 -11.49
C VAL A 229 -19.46 14.48 -12.39
N THR A 230 -19.47 13.17 -12.12
CA THR A 230 -20.11 12.18 -13.00
C THR A 230 -21.52 11.80 -12.56
N GLY A 231 -21.79 11.92 -11.27
CA GLY A 231 -22.89 11.25 -10.61
C GLY A 231 -22.49 9.85 -10.09
N PRO A 232 -23.15 9.36 -9.05
CA PRO A 232 -22.70 8.17 -8.32
C PRO A 232 -22.82 6.86 -9.12
N TYR A 233 -23.76 6.76 -10.04
CA TYR A 233 -23.93 5.56 -10.87
C TYR A 233 -22.90 5.52 -12.00
N GLU A 234 -22.65 6.64 -12.66
CA GLU A 234 -21.65 6.74 -13.69
C GLU A 234 -20.23 6.55 -13.11
N GLN A 235 -19.97 7.04 -11.88
CA GLN A 235 -18.74 6.74 -11.14
C GLN A 235 -18.54 5.22 -11.05
N ALA A 236 -19.55 4.49 -10.62
CA ALA A 236 -19.52 3.04 -10.49
C ALA A 236 -19.28 2.34 -11.84
N ASP A 237 -19.94 2.83 -12.90
CA ASP A 237 -19.79 2.27 -14.25
C ASP A 237 -18.41 2.55 -14.83
N MET A 238 -17.85 3.73 -14.65
CA MET A 238 -16.49 4.08 -15.12
C MET A 238 -15.42 3.23 -14.42
N VAL A 239 -15.55 3.02 -13.11
CA VAL A 239 -14.63 2.15 -12.35
C VAL A 239 -14.72 0.71 -12.85
N ARG A 240 -15.94 0.20 -13.07
CA ARG A 240 -16.14 -1.15 -13.63
C ARG A 240 -15.54 -1.27 -15.02
N GLU A 241 -15.82 -0.33 -15.92
CA GLU A 241 -15.32 -0.34 -17.29
C GLU A 241 -13.77 -0.32 -17.35
N PHE A 242 -13.13 0.46 -16.48
CA PHE A 242 -11.67 0.48 -16.40
C PHE A 242 -11.11 -0.87 -15.97
N CYS A 243 -11.69 -1.49 -14.96
CA CYS A 243 -11.26 -2.80 -14.47
C CYS A 243 -11.57 -3.92 -15.49
N ASP A 244 -12.73 -3.85 -16.16
CA ASP A 244 -13.06 -4.75 -17.25
C ASP A 244 -12.04 -4.67 -18.39
N LYS A 245 -11.59 -3.47 -18.71
CA LYS A 245 -10.57 -3.25 -19.74
C LYS A 245 -9.21 -3.84 -19.35
N LEU A 246 -8.78 -3.66 -18.10
CA LEU A 246 -7.55 -4.30 -17.59
C LEU A 246 -7.61 -5.83 -17.73
N GLU A 247 -8.73 -6.42 -17.32
CA GLU A 247 -8.93 -7.88 -17.36
C GLU A 247 -9.03 -8.39 -18.82
N GLN A 248 -9.81 -7.74 -19.67
CA GLN A 248 -9.99 -8.12 -21.08
C GLN A 248 -8.70 -8.03 -21.89
N GLU A 249 -7.89 -7.01 -21.65
CA GLU A 249 -6.61 -6.83 -22.34
C GLU A 249 -5.47 -7.62 -21.68
N GLN A 250 -5.73 -8.36 -20.59
CA GLN A 250 -4.72 -9.10 -19.83
C GLN A 250 -3.52 -8.19 -19.52
N ALA A 251 -3.80 -7.03 -18.90
CA ALA A 251 -2.86 -5.94 -18.69
C ALA A 251 -1.81 -6.30 -17.62
N ASP A 252 -0.90 -7.22 -17.92
CA ASP A 252 0.17 -7.72 -17.06
C ASP A 252 1.21 -6.65 -16.67
N TRP A 253 1.22 -5.54 -17.39
CA TRP A 253 2.03 -4.37 -17.09
C TRP A 253 1.51 -3.56 -15.89
N PHE A 254 0.24 -3.76 -15.49
CA PHE A 254 -0.42 -3.06 -14.41
C PHE A 254 -0.55 -3.97 -13.19
N SER A 255 -0.04 -3.54 -12.04
CA SER A 255 0.09 -4.41 -10.87
C SER A 255 -0.97 -4.18 -9.81
N ALA A 256 -1.39 -2.93 -9.59
CA ALA A 256 -2.37 -2.60 -8.58
C ALA A 256 -2.94 -1.19 -8.72
N PHE A 257 -4.06 -0.95 -8.10
CA PHE A 257 -4.56 0.40 -7.84
C PHE A 257 -5.05 0.53 -6.39
N THR A 258 -5.03 1.75 -5.89
CA THR A 258 -5.64 2.13 -4.63
C THR A 258 -6.80 3.06 -4.92
N PHE A 259 -7.98 2.67 -4.47
CA PHE A 259 -9.15 3.52 -4.63
C PHE A 259 -9.05 4.73 -3.69
N TYR A 260 -9.13 5.93 -4.23
CA TYR A 260 -9.14 7.16 -3.47
C TYR A 260 -10.54 7.75 -3.49
N GLN A 261 -11.29 7.81 -2.36
CA GLN A 261 -10.86 7.29 -1.08
C GLN A 261 -11.99 6.46 -0.45
N PHE A 262 -11.81 6.01 0.78
CA PHE A 262 -12.86 5.22 1.42
C PHE A 262 -14.09 6.06 1.74
N ARG A 263 -13.92 7.19 2.47
CA ARG A 263 -15.01 8.10 2.84
C ARG A 263 -14.61 9.53 2.57
N ASP A 264 -15.53 10.30 2.03
CA ASP A 264 -15.36 11.70 1.70
C ASP A 264 -16.63 12.50 2.06
N ARG A 265 -16.52 13.81 2.21
CA ARG A 265 -17.66 14.69 2.41
C ARG A 265 -18.50 14.87 1.14
N GLY A 266 -17.85 14.78 -0.02
CA GLY A 266 -18.48 14.70 -1.33
C GLY A 266 -18.65 13.25 -1.79
N ARG A 267 -18.72 13.06 -3.11
CA ARG A 267 -18.96 11.77 -3.75
C ARG A 267 -17.69 11.15 -4.35
N LEU A 268 -16.53 11.60 -3.90
CA LEU A 268 -15.26 10.99 -4.33
C LEU A 268 -15.08 9.60 -3.72
N GLY A 269 -15.45 9.42 -2.45
CA GLY A 269 -15.24 8.17 -1.72
C GLY A 269 -16.14 6.99 -2.12
N LEU A 270 -15.84 5.82 -1.57
CA LEU A 270 -16.74 4.66 -1.57
C LEU A 270 -17.99 4.92 -0.72
N GLU A 271 -17.84 5.76 0.28
CA GLU A 271 -18.91 6.26 1.14
C GLU A 271 -18.91 7.79 1.16
N ILE A 272 -20.09 8.37 1.39
CA ILE A 272 -20.23 9.78 1.76
C ILE A 272 -20.28 9.85 3.28
N GLU A 273 -19.59 10.83 3.87
CA GLU A 273 -19.72 11.14 5.30
C GLU A 273 -21.17 11.54 5.62
N ASP A 274 -21.76 10.94 6.66
CA ASP A 274 -23.08 11.39 7.11
C ASP A 274 -22.97 12.81 7.69
N PRO A 275 -23.73 13.78 7.18
CA PRO A 275 -23.62 15.17 7.61
C PRO A 275 -23.97 15.41 9.09
N ASN A 276 -24.59 14.43 9.75
CA ASN A 276 -24.95 14.51 11.17
C ASN A 276 -23.99 13.73 12.06
N ASN A 277 -23.20 12.83 11.50
CA ASN A 277 -22.23 12.03 12.24
C ASN A 277 -21.09 11.58 11.32
N SER A 278 -19.94 12.22 11.38
CA SER A 278 -18.77 11.93 10.56
C SER A 278 -18.19 10.51 10.75
N GLU A 279 -18.53 9.85 11.84
CA GLU A 279 -18.13 8.46 12.07
C GLU A 279 -18.96 7.46 11.26
N VAL A 280 -20.09 7.90 10.68
CA VAL A 280 -20.99 7.07 9.87
C VAL A 280 -20.81 7.39 8.39
N GLY A 281 -20.66 6.36 7.57
CA GLY A 281 -20.63 6.46 6.12
C GLY A 281 -21.95 6.03 5.49
N ILE A 282 -22.31 6.70 4.42
CA ILE A 282 -23.43 6.34 3.55
C ILE A 282 -22.85 5.72 2.28
N ALA A 283 -23.05 4.42 2.12
CA ALA A 283 -22.51 3.67 1.00
C ALA A 283 -22.96 4.24 -0.35
N GLN A 284 -22.04 4.38 -1.29
CA GLN A 284 -22.31 4.75 -2.67
C GLN A 284 -22.36 3.53 -3.59
N PRO A 285 -23.00 3.61 -4.77
CA PRO A 285 -23.03 2.50 -5.74
C PRO A 285 -21.65 1.95 -6.10
N VAL A 286 -20.63 2.78 -6.11
CA VAL A 286 -19.26 2.38 -6.40
C VAL A 286 -18.67 1.43 -5.34
N LEU A 287 -19.17 1.42 -4.11
CA LEU A 287 -18.74 0.46 -3.08
C LEU A 287 -19.09 -0.98 -3.48
N ASP A 288 -20.29 -1.21 -4.00
CA ASP A 288 -20.71 -2.53 -4.46
C ASP A 288 -19.91 -2.95 -5.69
N THR A 289 -19.66 -2.03 -6.61
CA THR A 289 -18.80 -2.26 -7.77
C THR A 289 -17.37 -2.62 -7.33
N TYR A 290 -16.82 -1.89 -6.37
CA TYR A 290 -15.49 -2.15 -5.83
C TYR A 290 -15.41 -3.54 -5.19
N LYS A 291 -16.39 -3.91 -4.35
CA LYS A 291 -16.48 -5.23 -3.73
C LYS A 291 -16.55 -6.36 -4.78
N GLU A 292 -17.34 -6.18 -5.83
CA GLU A 292 -17.41 -7.13 -6.94
C GLU A 292 -16.05 -7.33 -7.61
N ILE A 293 -15.38 -6.23 -7.96
CA ILE A 293 -14.11 -6.24 -8.70
C ILE A 293 -13.00 -6.97 -7.92
N ILE A 294 -12.84 -6.64 -6.64
CA ILE A 294 -11.78 -7.23 -5.82
C ILE A 294 -11.95 -8.74 -5.57
N HIS A 295 -13.13 -9.28 -5.81
CA HIS A 295 -13.41 -10.73 -5.71
C HIS A 295 -13.24 -11.48 -7.04
N ARG A 296 -12.97 -10.78 -8.15
CA ARG A 296 -12.69 -11.42 -9.44
C ARG A 296 -11.32 -12.10 -9.42
N ASP A 297 -11.19 -13.23 -10.08
CA ASP A 297 -9.95 -14.01 -10.10
C ASP A 297 -8.74 -13.21 -10.64
N TRP A 298 -8.96 -12.34 -11.62
CA TRP A 298 -7.93 -11.45 -12.16
C TRP A 298 -7.29 -10.54 -11.11
N PHE A 299 -8.08 -10.00 -10.17
CA PHE A 299 -7.62 -9.07 -9.14
C PHE A 299 -7.13 -9.77 -7.87
N ARG A 300 -7.19 -11.10 -7.82
CA ARG A 300 -6.67 -11.86 -6.67
C ARG A 300 -5.16 -12.00 -6.77
N PRO A 301 -4.41 -11.72 -5.68
CA PRO A 301 -2.98 -11.93 -5.68
C PRO A 301 -2.64 -13.39 -6.00
N GLN A 302 -1.79 -13.60 -7.00
CA GLN A 302 -1.20 -14.91 -7.26
C GLN A 302 0.02 -15.07 -6.36
N MET A 303 -0.09 -15.94 -5.36
CA MET A 303 1.05 -16.29 -4.51
C MET A 303 1.83 -17.42 -5.15
N GLU A 304 3.12 -17.20 -5.43
CA GLU A 304 4.00 -18.28 -5.81
C GLU A 304 4.10 -19.28 -4.65
N LYS A 305 3.78 -20.53 -4.93
CA LYS A 305 4.00 -21.61 -3.98
C LYS A 305 5.50 -21.80 -3.86
N GLN A 306 6.04 -21.60 -2.66
CA GLN A 306 7.42 -21.98 -2.40
C GLN A 306 7.48 -23.51 -2.38
N GLU A 307 8.33 -24.09 -3.22
CA GLU A 307 8.68 -25.51 -3.16
C GLU A 307 9.60 -25.69 -1.95
N GLY A 308 9.09 -26.34 -0.93
CA GLY A 308 9.84 -26.73 0.26
C GLY A 308 9.74 -28.25 0.49
N GLU A 309 10.41 -28.75 1.53
CA GLU A 309 10.34 -30.16 1.93
C GLU A 309 8.93 -30.57 2.37
N VAL A 310 8.07 -29.59 2.73
CA VAL A 310 6.68 -29.80 3.12
C VAL A 310 5.76 -29.27 2.03
N GLN A 311 4.97 -30.16 1.43
CA GLN A 311 3.93 -29.76 0.47
C GLN A 311 2.71 -29.24 1.22
N LEU A 312 2.31 -28.02 0.95
CA LEU A 312 1.09 -27.43 1.50
C LEU A 312 -0.09 -27.58 0.51
N PRO A 313 -1.32 -27.72 0.98
CA PRO A 313 -1.72 -27.79 2.39
C PRO A 313 -1.31 -29.13 3.05
N VAL A 314 -1.07 -29.10 4.35
CA VAL A 314 -0.79 -30.27 5.16
C VAL A 314 -1.79 -30.36 6.31
N THR A 315 -2.31 -31.56 6.55
CA THR A 315 -3.16 -31.80 7.71
C THR A 315 -2.30 -32.14 8.92
N LEU A 316 -2.38 -31.32 9.95
CA LEU A 316 -1.70 -31.49 11.22
C LEU A 316 -2.67 -32.18 12.20
N ARG A 317 -2.21 -33.28 12.81
CA ARG A 317 -2.97 -34.02 13.82
C ARG A 317 -2.17 -34.16 15.08
N TRP A 318 -2.83 -33.98 16.21
CA TRP A 318 -2.22 -34.14 17.51
C TRP A 318 -3.15 -34.95 18.43
N THR A 319 -2.54 -35.71 19.31
CA THR A 319 -3.28 -36.64 20.19
C THR A 319 -3.15 -36.30 21.65
N ASN A 320 -2.28 -35.37 22.03
CA ASN A 320 -2.03 -35.02 23.41
C ASN A 320 -1.52 -33.58 23.52
N SER A 321 -2.12 -32.78 24.37
CA SER A 321 -1.66 -31.41 24.69
C SER A 321 -0.37 -31.38 25.53
N GLU A 322 0.06 -32.52 26.06
CA GLU A 322 1.29 -32.64 26.81
C GLU A 322 2.52 -32.89 25.92
N ASP A 323 2.34 -32.98 24.59
CA ASP A 323 3.45 -32.95 23.64
C ASP A 323 4.19 -31.61 23.74
N ALA A 324 5.15 -31.57 24.66
CA ALA A 324 5.88 -30.36 24.98
C ALA A 324 6.72 -29.81 23.81
N GLU A 325 6.89 -30.61 22.74
CA GLU A 325 7.65 -30.27 21.55
C GLU A 325 6.75 -29.72 20.44
N GLY A 326 5.42 -29.90 20.52
CA GLY A 326 4.46 -29.51 19.48
C GLY A 326 4.67 -30.27 18.17
N LEU A 327 3.91 -29.88 17.16
CA LEU A 327 4.13 -30.33 15.79
C LEU A 327 5.22 -29.45 15.16
N ALA A 328 6.25 -30.07 14.62
CA ALA A 328 7.41 -29.41 14.07
C ALA A 328 7.37 -29.41 12.53
N MET A 329 7.50 -28.25 11.92
CA MET A 329 7.58 -28.10 10.47
C MET A 329 8.92 -27.43 10.13
N PRO A 330 9.80 -28.08 9.38
CA PRO A 330 11.04 -27.47 8.93
C PRO A 330 10.75 -26.37 7.89
N LEU A 331 11.42 -25.25 8.01
CA LEU A 331 11.36 -24.12 7.08
C LEU A 331 12.77 -23.69 6.72
N HIS A 332 12.99 -23.38 5.46
CA HIS A 332 14.23 -22.80 4.98
C HIS A 332 14.00 -21.35 4.52
N PHE A 333 14.86 -20.44 4.93
CA PHE A 333 14.85 -19.04 4.51
C PHE A 333 16.18 -18.70 3.85
N GLU A 334 16.18 -18.36 2.58
CA GLU A 334 17.37 -17.91 1.84
C GLU A 334 17.90 -16.55 2.34
N LYS A 335 17.03 -15.75 2.90
CA LYS A 335 17.31 -14.40 3.43
C LYS A 335 16.27 -13.99 4.46
N ASN A 336 16.51 -12.90 5.13
CA ASN A 336 15.50 -12.33 6.03
C ASN A 336 14.20 -12.07 5.26
N PRO A 337 13.06 -12.66 5.67
CA PRO A 337 11.82 -12.54 4.93
C PRO A 337 11.27 -11.11 5.01
N THR A 338 10.62 -10.68 3.96
CA THR A 338 9.82 -9.46 3.93
C THR A 338 8.34 -9.73 4.18
N PHE A 339 7.97 -11.01 4.14
CA PHE A 339 6.62 -11.49 4.41
C PHE A 339 6.69 -12.90 4.99
N CYS A 340 6.01 -13.13 6.10
CA CYS A 340 5.90 -14.43 6.72
C CYS A 340 4.54 -14.56 7.40
N GLU A 341 3.70 -15.44 6.87
CA GLU A 341 2.32 -15.63 7.32
C GLU A 341 1.97 -17.11 7.32
N ALA A 342 1.32 -17.58 8.37
CA ALA A 342 0.69 -18.90 8.37
C ALA A 342 -0.81 -18.76 8.03
N VAL A 343 -1.27 -19.60 7.10
CA VAL A 343 -2.67 -19.65 6.69
C VAL A 343 -3.25 -21.01 7.07
N PHE A 344 -4.40 -21.01 7.70
CA PHE A 344 -5.10 -22.20 8.18
C PHE A 344 -6.47 -22.33 7.52
N GLU A 345 -6.83 -23.52 7.11
CA GLU A 345 -8.16 -23.78 6.53
C GLU A 345 -9.23 -23.91 7.61
N GLU A 346 -8.87 -24.47 8.75
CA GLU A 346 -9.80 -24.74 9.83
C GLU A 346 -9.80 -23.65 10.91
N ASP A 347 -10.95 -23.45 11.51
CA ASP A 347 -11.12 -22.53 12.65
C ASP A 347 -10.69 -23.22 13.95
N SER A 348 -9.42 -23.18 14.23
CA SER A 348 -8.84 -23.77 15.44
C SER A 348 -8.05 -22.74 16.24
N ASN A 349 -7.90 -23.04 17.51
CA ASN A 349 -7.15 -22.26 18.48
C ASN A 349 -5.76 -22.88 18.65
N LEU A 350 -4.72 -22.19 18.21
CA LEU A 350 -3.36 -22.71 18.20
C LEU A 350 -2.35 -21.70 18.74
N MET A 351 -1.28 -22.22 19.30
CA MET A 351 -0.06 -21.46 19.58
C MET A 351 1.02 -21.86 18.59
N LEU A 352 1.72 -20.89 18.03
CA LEU A 352 2.84 -21.12 17.12
C LEU A 352 4.12 -20.54 17.72
N GLU A 353 5.24 -21.19 17.46
CA GLU A 353 6.56 -20.65 17.81
C GLU A 353 7.47 -20.69 16.60
N LEU A 354 8.03 -19.53 16.26
CA LEU A 354 9.02 -19.38 15.18
C LEU A 354 10.13 -18.44 15.64
N ASN A 355 11.37 -18.85 15.43
CA ASN A 355 12.57 -18.09 15.80
C ASN A 355 12.60 -17.61 17.26
N GLY A 356 12.00 -18.38 18.16
CA GLY A 356 11.87 -18.06 19.58
C GLY A 356 10.75 -17.10 19.94
N ARG A 357 9.92 -16.69 18.97
CA ARG A 357 8.75 -15.85 19.17
C ARG A 357 7.47 -16.66 19.13
N TRP A 358 6.58 -16.39 20.09
CA TRP A 358 5.26 -17.02 20.17
C TRP A 358 4.19 -16.19 19.51
N PHE A 359 3.26 -16.87 18.86
CA PHE A 359 2.09 -16.29 18.21
C PHE A 359 0.85 -17.08 18.61
N TYR A 360 -0.27 -16.38 18.63
CA TYR A 360 -1.56 -16.96 18.94
C TYR A 360 -2.49 -16.86 17.73
N LYS A 361 -2.95 -18.02 17.25
CA LYS A 361 -4.04 -18.08 16.28
C LYS A 361 -5.36 -18.14 17.05
N ALA A 362 -6.09 -17.05 17.04
CA ALA A 362 -7.40 -16.98 17.68
C ALA A 362 -8.47 -17.73 16.86
N PRO A 363 -9.51 -18.25 17.52
CA PRO A 363 -10.72 -18.69 16.82
C PRO A 363 -11.30 -17.57 15.96
N GLY A 364 -11.86 -17.91 14.81
CA GLY A 364 -12.42 -16.96 13.85
C GLY A 364 -11.38 -16.27 12.95
N THR A 365 -10.07 -16.48 13.17
CA THR A 365 -9.02 -16.01 12.27
C THR A 365 -8.45 -17.15 11.45
N LYS A 366 -8.11 -16.88 10.20
CA LYS A 366 -7.47 -17.87 9.32
C LYS A 366 -5.99 -17.60 9.10
N THR A 367 -5.50 -16.44 9.47
CA THR A 367 -4.12 -16.05 9.22
C THR A 367 -3.42 -15.58 10.48
N VAL A 368 -2.12 -15.85 10.55
CA VAL A 368 -1.24 -15.37 11.61
C VAL A 368 -0.03 -14.71 10.95
N ASP A 369 0.14 -13.41 11.15
CA ASP A 369 1.35 -12.69 10.75
C ASP A 369 2.50 -13.04 11.71
N MET A 370 3.56 -13.63 11.16
CA MET A 370 4.72 -14.07 11.94
C MET A 370 5.97 -13.19 11.72
N MET A 371 5.83 -12.05 11.05
CA MET A 371 6.97 -11.15 10.79
C MET A 371 7.71 -10.72 12.05
N ALA A 372 7.01 -10.58 13.18
CA ALA A 372 7.64 -10.20 14.44
C ALA A 372 8.78 -11.15 14.86
N ALA A 373 8.79 -12.40 14.41
CA ALA A 373 9.89 -13.33 14.65
C ALA A 373 11.22 -12.87 14.05
N PHE A 374 11.19 -12.09 12.98
CA PHE A 374 12.35 -11.65 12.23
C PHE A 374 12.76 -10.20 12.53
N PHE A 375 11.97 -9.47 13.30
CA PHE A 375 12.34 -8.14 13.76
C PHE A 375 13.27 -8.18 14.96
N GLU A 376 12.92 -9.03 15.91
CA GLU A 376 13.71 -9.15 17.13
C GLU A 376 15.04 -9.87 16.84
N LYS A 377 15.02 -10.79 15.88
CA LYS A 377 16.18 -11.56 15.45
C LYS A 377 16.24 -11.67 13.92
N PRO A 378 16.68 -10.60 13.23
CA PRO A 378 16.87 -10.65 11.79
C PRO A 378 17.85 -11.75 11.38
N LEU A 379 17.64 -12.32 10.19
CA LEU A 379 18.57 -13.28 9.61
C LEU A 379 19.68 -12.54 8.86
N ASP A 380 20.93 -12.91 9.14
CA ASP A 380 22.11 -12.39 8.44
C ASP A 380 22.43 -13.14 7.14
N GLY A 381 21.68 -14.20 6.83
CA GLY A 381 21.85 -15.04 5.64
C GLY A 381 20.87 -16.23 5.64
N PRO A 382 21.10 -17.24 4.79
CA PRO A 382 20.27 -18.43 4.76
C PRO A 382 20.19 -19.12 6.12
N ALA A 383 19.00 -19.55 6.52
CA ALA A 383 18.79 -20.22 7.82
C ALA A 383 17.69 -21.28 7.74
N ASP A 384 17.97 -22.42 8.37
CA ASP A 384 16.98 -23.45 8.64
C ASP A 384 16.31 -23.18 9.99
N MET A 385 15.00 -23.24 10.02
CA MET A 385 14.19 -23.00 11.22
C MET A 385 13.12 -24.06 11.37
N THR A 386 12.52 -24.10 12.53
CA THR A 386 11.37 -24.97 12.78
C THR A 386 10.20 -24.11 13.24
N LEU A 387 9.10 -24.15 12.50
CA LEU A 387 7.80 -23.69 12.98
C LEU A 387 7.23 -24.77 13.89
N LYS A 388 6.98 -24.45 15.15
CA LYS A 388 6.29 -25.32 16.09
C LYS A 388 4.86 -24.89 16.26
N ILE A 389 3.95 -25.85 16.28
CA ILE A 389 2.51 -25.64 16.41
C ILE A 389 2.02 -26.44 17.61
N PHE A 390 1.41 -25.76 18.56
CA PHE A 390 0.92 -26.33 19.81
C PHE A 390 -0.60 -26.18 19.89
N ALA A 391 -1.25 -27.27 20.25
CA ALA A 391 -2.69 -27.26 20.46
C ALA A 391 -3.03 -26.96 21.92
N PRO A 392 -4.03 -26.12 22.19
CA PRO A 392 -4.54 -25.89 23.56
C PRO A 392 -5.42 -27.04 24.06
N THR A 393 -5.78 -27.98 23.20
CA THR A 393 -6.63 -29.12 23.51
C THR A 393 -5.88 -30.43 23.41
N ALA A 394 -6.34 -31.46 24.13
CA ALA A 394 -5.64 -32.76 24.17
C ALA A 394 -5.58 -33.49 22.83
N THR A 395 -6.51 -33.24 21.93
CA THR A 395 -6.56 -33.84 20.58
C THR A 395 -7.13 -32.85 19.59
N GLY A 396 -6.71 -32.94 18.33
CA GLY A 396 -7.22 -32.09 17.28
C GLY A 396 -6.65 -32.41 15.90
N GLU A 397 -7.17 -31.66 14.92
CA GLU A 397 -6.72 -31.70 13.52
C GLU A 397 -6.79 -30.29 12.95
N ASN A 398 -5.82 -29.88 12.11
CA ASN A 398 -5.82 -28.62 11.41
C ASN A 398 -5.01 -28.67 10.12
#